data_d413f51ce77c84457ed85fb0e64f8b5a
#
_entry.id   d413f51ce77c84457ed85fb0e64f8b5a
#
_cell.length_a   1.000
_cell.length_b   1.000
_cell.length_c   1.000
_cell.angle_alpha   90.00
_cell.angle_beta   90.00
_cell.angle_gamma   90.00
#
_symmetry.space_group_name_H-M   'P 1'
#
loop_
_entity.id
_entity.type
_entity.pdbx_description
1 polymer ?
#
loop_
_entity_poly.entity_id
_entity_poly.type
_entity_poly.pdbx_seq_one_letter_code
_entity_poly.pdbx_strand_id
1 'polypeptide(L)'
;MSNELHGAESGFTEGEDGTRIHYSVVGSNGPGAGSPTLLCCDGIGCDGFAWKYLVRDFAATHRIVRWHYRGHGRSGIPEDRSHVGFDDISGDLLAVMRAAGVQQAVLLGHSMGVQVALEYHRRHPAQVQGLVLICGSHGLPLDTFHDSKALKIIFPSMLNAAERWPQATDVIWRFLAGGELAYQIATHLEVNGKLVHREDFTPYFRHLSAMDPRLFLGMLKHASEHTAFDHLPHIKVPTLIVAGTDDTFTPYWLSEEMHDRIPGSEMLTVPGGTHVAPIEQPELITLRLEKFLARIPAARKPELRTA
;
A
#
# COMPACT_ATOMS: atom_id res chain seq x y z
N MET A 1 8.05 -20.09 -1.24
CA MET A 1 9.40 -19.63 -0.91
C MET A 1 9.30 -18.16 -0.69
N SER A 2 9.63 -17.67 0.52
CA SER A 2 9.50 -16.27 0.91
C SER A 2 10.27 -15.39 -0.06
N ASN A 3 9.67 -14.31 -0.50
CA ASN A 3 10.27 -13.24 -1.31
C ASN A 3 11.30 -12.45 -0.45
N GLU A 4 12.17 -13.16 0.26
CA GLU A 4 13.26 -12.59 1.03
C GLU A 4 14.33 -12.15 0.05
N LEU A 5 14.36 -10.86 -0.21
CA LEU A 5 15.44 -10.24 -0.96
C LEU A 5 16.75 -10.47 -0.22
N HIS A 6 17.73 -11.07 -0.89
CA HIS A 6 19.07 -11.27 -0.34
C HIS A 6 19.61 -9.92 0.15
N GLY A 7 19.95 -9.83 1.44
CA GLY A 7 20.47 -8.62 2.08
C GLY A 7 19.44 -7.73 2.78
N ALA A 8 18.18 -8.17 2.91
CA ALA A 8 17.21 -7.44 3.72
C ALA A 8 17.41 -7.68 5.22
N GLU A 9 17.56 -6.60 5.99
CA GLU A 9 17.41 -6.66 7.44
C GLU A 9 15.91 -6.72 7.75
N SER A 10 15.45 -7.69 8.53
CA SER A 10 14.07 -7.78 8.95
C SER A 10 13.93 -7.81 10.47
N GLY A 11 12.86 -7.20 10.96
CA GLY A 11 12.60 -7.10 12.38
C GLY A 11 11.10 -7.06 12.68
N PHE A 12 10.82 -6.91 13.96
CA PHE A 12 9.47 -6.70 14.46
C PHE A 12 9.47 -5.51 15.41
N THR A 13 8.36 -4.79 15.40
CA THR A 13 8.00 -3.80 16.41
C THR A 13 6.59 -4.11 16.92
N GLU A 14 6.11 -3.33 17.87
CA GLU A 14 4.77 -3.50 18.43
C GLU A 14 3.95 -2.23 18.16
N GLY A 15 2.70 -2.42 17.75
CA GLY A 15 1.69 -1.38 17.74
C GLY A 15 1.32 -0.98 19.18
N GLU A 16 0.53 0.08 19.32
CA GLU A 16 0.10 0.60 20.64
C GLU A 16 -0.70 -0.42 21.47
N ASP A 17 -1.39 -1.34 20.80
CA ASP A 17 -2.17 -2.43 21.38
C ASP A 17 -1.36 -3.72 21.60
N GLY A 18 -0.02 -3.67 21.41
CA GLY A 18 0.86 -4.83 21.49
C GLY A 18 0.84 -5.74 20.26
N THR A 19 0.12 -5.39 19.21
CA THR A 19 0.13 -6.16 17.95
C THR A 19 1.54 -6.17 17.36
N ARG A 20 2.07 -7.35 17.10
CA ARG A 20 3.42 -7.53 16.53
C ARG A 20 3.43 -7.18 15.05
N ILE A 21 4.22 -6.19 14.66
CA ILE A 21 4.31 -5.66 13.29
C ILE A 21 5.66 -6.01 12.68
N HIS A 22 5.64 -6.70 11.56
CA HIS A 22 6.84 -7.06 10.79
C HIS A 22 7.25 -5.91 9.89
N TYR A 23 8.56 -5.63 9.83
CA TYR A 23 9.15 -4.75 8.83
C TYR A 23 10.45 -5.33 8.27
N SER A 24 10.86 -4.83 7.12
CA SER A 24 12.15 -5.13 6.51
C SER A 24 12.74 -3.87 5.89
N VAL A 25 14.07 -3.80 5.93
CA VAL A 25 14.86 -2.72 5.35
C VAL A 25 15.75 -3.31 4.29
N VAL A 26 15.66 -2.78 3.08
CA VAL A 26 16.48 -3.19 1.94
C VAL A 26 17.27 -1.99 1.45
N GLY A 27 18.43 -2.25 0.90
CA GLY A 27 19.35 -1.18 0.47
C GLY A 27 20.15 -0.66 1.65
N SER A 28 21.35 -0.22 1.35
CA SER A 28 22.24 0.32 2.37
C SER A 28 21.89 1.78 2.66
N ASN A 29 22.47 2.31 3.74
CA ASN A 29 22.75 3.74 3.89
C ASN A 29 23.70 4.17 2.74
N GLY A 30 23.26 3.92 1.52
CA GLY A 30 23.97 3.76 0.28
C GLY A 30 24.94 4.86 -0.12
N PRO A 31 25.66 4.68 -1.22
CA PRO A 31 26.69 5.62 -1.69
C PRO A 31 26.20 7.04 -2.00
N GLY A 32 24.90 7.27 -1.88
CA GLY A 32 24.32 8.61 -1.88
C GLY A 32 23.91 8.99 -0.46
N ALA A 33 24.84 9.48 0.37
CA ALA A 33 24.47 10.20 1.60
C ALA A 33 23.62 11.43 1.24
N GLY A 34 22.42 11.21 0.73
CA GLY A 34 21.59 12.25 0.14
C GLY A 34 20.25 11.78 -0.41
N SER A 35 20.04 10.49 -0.64
CA SER A 35 18.77 9.99 -1.16
C SER A 35 17.72 9.86 -0.03
N PRO A 36 16.44 10.20 -0.29
CA PRO A 36 15.38 10.01 0.69
C PRO A 36 15.15 8.51 0.96
N THR A 37 14.73 8.17 2.18
CA THR A 37 14.22 6.83 2.47
C THR A 37 12.86 6.65 1.80
N LEU A 38 12.66 5.52 1.14
CA LEU A 38 11.39 5.11 0.57
C LEU A 38 10.67 4.20 1.56
N LEU A 39 9.41 4.47 1.84
CA LEU A 39 8.59 3.66 2.73
C LEU A 39 7.33 3.21 1.99
N CYS A 40 7.17 1.90 1.84
CA CYS A 40 6.12 1.28 1.06
C CYS A 40 4.89 0.98 1.92
N CYS A 41 3.72 1.47 1.51
CA CYS A 41 2.41 1.18 2.09
C CYS A 41 1.63 0.32 1.11
N ASP A 42 1.36 -0.92 1.48
CA ASP A 42 0.74 -1.93 0.64
C ASP A 42 -0.77 -1.68 0.40
N GLY A 43 -1.33 -2.35 -0.59
CA GLY A 43 -2.76 -2.53 -0.72
C GLY A 43 -3.31 -3.50 0.32
N ILE A 44 -4.63 -3.51 0.49
CA ILE A 44 -5.31 -4.50 1.33
C ILE A 44 -5.06 -5.91 0.78
N GLY A 45 -4.80 -6.87 1.65
CA GLY A 45 -4.52 -8.24 1.25
C GLY A 45 -3.15 -8.47 0.58
N CYS A 46 -2.24 -7.48 0.61
CA CYS A 46 -0.92 -7.56 0.03
C CYS A 46 0.17 -7.82 1.09
N ASP A 47 1.27 -8.46 0.64
CA ASP A 47 2.47 -8.72 1.46
C ASP A 47 3.75 -8.22 0.77
N GLY A 48 3.62 -7.14 -0.01
CA GLY A 48 4.71 -6.46 -0.69
C GLY A 48 4.98 -6.90 -2.13
N PHE A 49 4.10 -7.67 -2.76
CA PHE A 49 4.30 -8.13 -4.13
C PHE A 49 4.40 -6.97 -5.14
N ALA A 50 3.61 -5.91 -4.93
CA ALA A 50 3.57 -4.74 -5.82
C ALA A 50 4.91 -3.99 -5.88
N TRP A 51 5.77 -4.16 -4.88
CA TRP A 51 7.05 -3.45 -4.78
C TRP A 51 8.24 -4.21 -5.35
N LYS A 52 8.03 -5.39 -5.95
CA LYS A 52 9.10 -6.26 -6.47
C LYS A 52 10.07 -5.52 -7.38
N TYR A 53 9.55 -4.84 -8.37
CA TYR A 53 10.37 -4.13 -9.37
C TYR A 53 10.96 -2.83 -8.80
N LEU A 54 10.18 -2.11 -7.98
CA LEU A 54 10.69 -0.92 -7.30
C LEU A 54 11.90 -1.25 -6.42
N VAL A 55 11.83 -2.33 -5.65
CA VAL A 55 12.97 -2.74 -4.81
C VAL A 55 14.16 -3.16 -5.67
N ARG A 56 13.94 -3.91 -6.75
CA ARG A 56 15.00 -4.28 -7.70
C ARG A 56 15.77 -3.05 -8.21
N ASP A 57 15.03 -2.01 -8.56
CA ASP A 57 15.59 -0.85 -9.28
C ASP A 57 16.19 0.20 -8.33
N PHE A 58 15.64 0.35 -7.13
CA PHE A 58 16.04 1.42 -6.20
C PHE A 58 16.88 0.95 -5.01
N ALA A 59 17.00 -0.33 -4.70
CA ALA A 59 17.74 -0.80 -3.52
C ALA A 59 19.24 -0.46 -3.55
N ALA A 60 19.84 -0.27 -4.73
CA ALA A 60 21.22 0.13 -4.85
C ALA A 60 21.47 1.61 -4.46
N THR A 61 20.45 2.46 -4.57
CA THR A 61 20.56 3.91 -4.40
C THR A 61 19.77 4.49 -3.26
N HIS A 62 18.75 3.76 -2.79
CA HIS A 62 17.84 4.20 -1.73
C HIS A 62 17.73 3.16 -0.63
N ARG A 63 17.49 3.63 0.57
CA ARG A 63 17.01 2.81 1.66
C ARG A 63 15.50 2.62 1.52
N ILE A 64 15.04 1.38 1.48
CA ILE A 64 13.64 1.03 1.28
C ILE A 64 13.13 0.29 2.50
N VAL A 65 12.10 0.84 3.15
CA VAL A 65 11.41 0.21 4.27
C VAL A 65 10.10 -0.37 3.76
N ARG A 66 9.90 -1.65 4.01
CA ARG A 66 8.66 -2.38 3.76
C ARG A 66 8.15 -2.92 5.07
N TRP A 67 6.85 -3.03 5.22
CA TRP A 67 6.22 -3.56 6.41
C TRP A 67 4.91 -4.25 6.04
N HIS A 68 4.40 -5.09 6.93
CA HIS A 68 3.12 -5.73 6.74
C HIS A 68 2.12 -5.12 7.71
N TYR A 69 0.93 -4.81 7.23
CA TYR A 69 -0.17 -4.40 8.11
C TYR A 69 -0.49 -5.49 9.12
N ARG A 70 -1.12 -5.12 10.23
CA ARG A 70 -1.66 -6.07 11.20
C ARG A 70 -2.52 -7.12 10.48
N GLY A 71 -2.30 -8.41 10.79
CA GLY A 71 -2.94 -9.55 10.14
C GLY A 71 -2.49 -9.86 8.72
N HIS A 72 -1.47 -9.16 8.17
CA HIS A 72 -0.90 -9.44 6.85
C HIS A 72 0.50 -10.06 6.98
N GLY A 73 0.84 -10.92 6.03
CA GLY A 73 2.18 -11.47 5.89
C GLY A 73 2.73 -12.08 7.18
N ARG A 74 3.74 -11.46 7.75
CA ARG A 74 4.42 -11.91 8.98
C ARG A 74 3.98 -11.12 10.23
N SER A 75 3.13 -10.12 10.09
CA SER A 75 2.58 -9.38 11.22
C SER A 75 1.54 -10.20 11.97
N GLY A 76 1.41 -9.94 13.26
CA GLY A 76 0.41 -10.54 14.13
C GLY A 76 -1.00 -10.09 13.82
N ILE A 77 -1.97 -10.90 14.21
CA ILE A 77 -3.38 -10.52 14.24
C ILE A 77 -3.61 -9.79 15.57
N PRO A 78 -4.26 -8.59 15.58
CA PRO A 78 -4.61 -7.91 16.82
C PRO A 78 -5.51 -8.78 17.70
N GLU A 79 -5.36 -8.70 19.02
CA GLU A 79 -6.20 -9.44 19.98
C GLU A 79 -7.66 -9.04 19.80
N ASP A 80 -7.95 -7.76 19.76
CA ASP A 80 -9.23 -7.24 19.31
C ASP A 80 -9.18 -6.98 17.80
N ARG A 81 -9.90 -7.79 17.03
CA ARG A 81 -9.95 -7.73 15.56
C ARG A 81 -10.59 -6.46 14.99
N SER A 82 -11.23 -5.66 15.83
CA SER A 82 -11.76 -4.35 15.42
C SER A 82 -10.66 -3.30 15.25
N HIS A 83 -9.47 -3.52 15.85
CA HIS A 83 -8.30 -2.63 15.76
C HIS A 83 -7.58 -2.82 14.42
N VAL A 84 -8.25 -2.47 13.32
CA VAL A 84 -7.73 -2.51 11.95
C VAL A 84 -8.02 -1.22 11.19
N GLY A 85 -8.35 -0.17 11.92
CA GLY A 85 -8.63 1.15 11.37
C GLY A 85 -7.37 1.92 10.99
N PHE A 86 -7.57 3.08 10.36
CA PHE A 86 -6.45 3.93 9.92
C PHE A 86 -5.69 4.54 11.09
N ASP A 87 -6.31 4.67 12.26
CA ASP A 87 -5.65 5.11 13.49
C ASP A 87 -4.61 4.09 13.93
N ASP A 88 -5.03 2.82 13.99
CA ASP A 88 -4.16 1.70 14.36
C ASP A 88 -3.02 1.53 13.33
N ILE A 89 -3.34 1.56 12.04
CA ILE A 89 -2.37 1.41 10.95
C ILE A 89 -1.37 2.58 10.93
N SER A 90 -1.83 3.80 11.21
CA SER A 90 -0.95 4.98 11.34
C SER A 90 -0.01 4.87 12.54
N GLY A 91 -0.51 4.37 13.67
CA GLY A 91 0.31 4.07 14.86
C GLY A 91 1.36 3.00 14.59
N ASP A 92 0.97 1.93 13.88
CA ASP A 92 1.90 0.88 13.45
C ASP A 92 3.01 1.43 12.55
N LEU A 93 2.65 2.28 11.58
CA LEU A 93 3.62 2.91 10.69
C LEU A 93 4.61 3.80 11.46
N LEU A 94 4.13 4.54 12.45
CA LEU A 94 4.99 5.33 13.33
C LEU A 94 5.96 4.43 14.12
N ALA A 95 5.48 3.29 14.65
CA ALA A 95 6.31 2.32 15.35
C ALA A 95 7.37 1.70 14.41
N VAL A 96 6.99 1.37 13.18
CA VAL A 96 7.91 0.88 12.14
C VAL A 96 8.98 1.91 11.80
N MET A 97 8.62 3.17 11.58
CA MET A 97 9.60 4.22 11.30
C MET A 97 10.60 4.38 12.44
N ARG A 98 10.13 4.36 13.69
CA ARG A 98 11.01 4.42 14.87
C ARG A 98 11.94 3.22 14.94
N ALA A 99 11.42 2.00 14.79
CA ALA A 99 12.20 0.76 14.84
C ALA A 99 13.23 0.67 13.71
N ALA A 100 12.86 1.16 12.52
CA ALA A 100 13.78 1.26 11.39
C ALA A 100 14.74 2.46 11.48
N GLY A 101 14.66 3.32 12.51
CA GLY A 101 15.52 4.50 12.63
C GLY A 101 15.28 5.55 11.54
N VAL A 102 14.05 5.67 11.03
CA VAL A 102 13.65 6.59 9.98
C VAL A 102 12.92 7.79 10.59
N GLN A 103 13.45 8.98 10.38
CA GLN A 103 12.81 10.22 10.86
C GLN A 103 11.89 10.84 9.82
N GLN A 104 12.27 10.75 8.56
CA GLN A 104 11.51 11.26 7.43
C GLN A 104 11.63 10.29 6.25
N ALA A 105 10.54 10.15 5.49
CA ALA A 105 10.50 9.27 4.32
C ALA A 105 9.64 9.87 3.19
N VAL A 106 9.87 9.38 1.98
CA VAL A 106 8.89 9.44 0.91
C VAL A 106 7.97 8.23 1.07
N LEU A 107 6.67 8.46 1.24
CA LEU A 107 5.69 7.39 1.35
C LEU A 107 5.21 7.00 -0.04
N LEU A 108 5.27 5.71 -0.33
CA LEU A 108 4.74 5.12 -1.55
C LEU A 108 3.53 4.29 -1.17
N GLY A 109 2.35 4.72 -1.58
CA GLY A 109 1.10 4.00 -1.33
C GLY A 109 0.59 3.34 -2.61
N HIS A 110 0.20 2.06 -2.51
CA HIS A 110 -0.50 1.35 -3.57
C HIS A 110 -1.90 0.97 -3.10
N SER A 111 -2.94 1.23 -3.90
CA SER A 111 -4.31 0.85 -3.55
C SER A 111 -4.75 1.47 -2.20
N MET A 112 -5.17 0.67 -1.21
CA MET A 112 -5.46 1.14 0.16
C MET A 112 -4.26 1.86 0.79
N GLY A 113 -3.03 1.52 0.39
CA GLY A 113 -1.84 2.22 0.85
C GLY A 113 -1.80 3.71 0.52
N VAL A 114 -2.57 4.16 -0.48
CA VAL A 114 -2.77 5.58 -0.77
C VAL A 114 -3.51 6.26 0.39
N GLN A 115 -4.60 5.66 0.88
CA GLN A 115 -5.32 6.17 2.06
C GLN A 115 -4.41 6.17 3.30
N VAL A 116 -3.61 5.11 3.49
CA VAL A 116 -2.63 5.03 4.60
C VAL A 116 -1.61 6.17 4.51
N ALA A 117 -1.04 6.41 3.35
CA ALA A 117 -0.05 7.46 3.14
C ALA A 117 -0.65 8.86 3.35
N LEU A 118 -1.86 9.10 2.87
CA LEU A 118 -2.58 10.37 3.05
C LEU A 118 -2.94 10.62 4.52
N GLU A 119 -3.45 9.60 5.22
CA GLU A 119 -3.80 9.71 6.63
C GLU A 119 -2.57 9.87 7.51
N TYR A 120 -1.48 9.15 7.20
CA TYR A 120 -0.21 9.33 7.91
C TYR A 120 0.36 10.74 7.71
N HIS A 121 0.30 11.28 6.49
CA HIS A 121 0.71 12.66 6.23
C HIS A 121 -0.18 13.66 6.99
N ARG A 122 -1.48 13.42 7.11
CA ARG A 122 -2.38 14.27 7.91
C ARG A 122 -1.93 14.36 9.37
N ARG A 123 -1.53 13.24 9.96
CA ARG A 123 -1.14 13.12 11.38
C ARG A 123 0.30 13.53 11.66
N HIS A 124 1.19 13.21 10.73
CA HIS A 124 2.64 13.35 10.90
C HIS A 124 3.30 14.07 9.71
N PRO A 125 2.85 15.29 9.33
CA PRO A 125 3.33 15.96 8.11
C PRO A 125 4.83 16.23 8.13
N ALA A 126 5.43 16.44 9.31
CA ALA A 126 6.87 16.68 9.46
C ALA A 126 7.75 15.45 9.15
N GLN A 127 7.15 14.25 9.12
CA GLN A 127 7.86 13.00 8.85
C GLN A 127 7.76 12.57 7.37
N VAL A 128 6.98 13.29 6.55
CA VAL A 128 6.78 12.96 5.14
C VAL A 128 7.48 13.97 4.26
N GLN A 129 8.42 13.49 3.43
CA GLN A 129 9.19 14.33 2.50
C GLN A 129 8.54 14.41 1.11
N GLY A 130 7.70 13.47 0.77
CA GLY A 130 6.97 13.38 -0.49
C GLY A 130 6.00 12.22 -0.47
N LEU A 131 5.07 12.24 -1.42
CA LEU A 131 4.05 11.20 -1.61
C LEU A 131 4.12 10.64 -3.02
N VAL A 132 4.02 9.33 -3.15
CA VAL A 132 3.82 8.63 -4.41
C VAL A 132 2.56 7.78 -4.27
N LEU A 133 1.50 8.18 -4.94
CA LEU A 133 0.16 7.61 -4.82
C LEU A 133 -0.14 6.80 -6.08
N ILE A 134 -0.17 5.48 -5.96
CA ILE A 134 -0.20 4.56 -7.09
C ILE A 134 -1.51 3.76 -7.09
N CYS A 135 -2.29 3.87 -8.16
CA CYS A 135 -3.50 3.07 -8.38
C CYS A 135 -4.34 2.97 -7.10
N GLY A 136 -4.77 4.13 -6.57
CA GLY A 136 -5.51 4.22 -5.33
C GLY A 136 -6.41 5.45 -5.29
N SER A 137 -7.09 5.64 -4.19
CA SER A 137 -8.02 6.76 -3.99
C SER A 137 -7.82 7.43 -2.64
N HIS A 138 -8.39 8.61 -2.51
CA HIS A 138 -8.45 9.31 -1.23
C HIS A 138 -9.41 8.66 -0.20
N GLY A 139 -10.21 7.68 -0.62
CA GLY A 139 -11.17 6.98 0.25
C GLY A 139 -12.37 6.38 -0.50
N LEU A 140 -13.30 5.82 0.28
CA LEU A 140 -14.60 5.32 -0.16
C LEU A 140 -14.56 4.26 -1.29
N PRO A 141 -13.70 3.23 -1.23
CA PRO A 141 -13.53 2.26 -2.33
C PRO A 141 -14.81 1.48 -2.66
N LEU A 142 -15.71 1.25 -1.70
CA LEU A 142 -16.97 0.55 -1.97
C LEU A 142 -17.98 1.38 -2.78
N ASP A 143 -17.80 2.69 -2.87
CA ASP A 143 -18.64 3.58 -3.67
C ASP A 143 -18.24 3.65 -5.13
N THR A 144 -16.98 3.30 -5.43
CA THR A 144 -16.34 3.55 -6.73
C THR A 144 -15.86 2.29 -7.45
N PHE A 145 -15.83 1.14 -6.75
CA PHE A 145 -15.41 -0.14 -7.33
C PHE A 145 -16.22 -0.49 -8.57
N HIS A 146 -15.55 -0.67 -9.71
CA HIS A 146 -16.18 -0.86 -11.03
C HIS A 146 -17.21 0.23 -11.39
N ASP A 147 -17.00 1.46 -10.93
CA ASP A 147 -17.97 2.56 -11.10
C ASP A 147 -19.40 2.20 -10.65
N SER A 148 -19.50 1.32 -9.65
CA SER A 148 -20.76 0.74 -9.19
C SER A 148 -20.87 0.74 -7.66
N LYS A 149 -22.10 0.99 -7.18
CA LYS A 149 -22.43 0.86 -5.74
C LYS A 149 -22.88 -0.54 -5.35
N ALA A 150 -22.83 -1.51 -6.27
CA ALA A 150 -23.32 -2.87 -6.00
C ALA A 150 -22.58 -3.51 -4.82
N LEU A 151 -21.25 -3.38 -4.76
CA LEU A 151 -20.44 -3.91 -3.66
C LEU A 151 -20.84 -3.27 -2.32
N LYS A 152 -21.04 -1.96 -2.27
CA LYS A 152 -21.51 -1.24 -1.07
C LYS A 152 -22.83 -1.79 -0.54
N ILE A 153 -23.76 -2.14 -1.44
CA ILE A 153 -25.10 -2.64 -1.06
C ILE A 153 -25.00 -4.05 -0.44
N ILE A 154 -24.16 -4.93 -1.00
CA ILE A 154 -24.03 -6.32 -0.50
C ILE A 154 -23.07 -6.46 0.67
N PHE A 155 -22.15 -5.53 0.84
CA PHE A 155 -21.05 -5.60 1.81
C PHE A 155 -21.52 -5.81 3.27
N PRO A 156 -22.57 -5.13 3.80
CA PRO A 156 -23.08 -5.40 5.15
C PRO A 156 -23.53 -6.85 5.35
N SER A 157 -24.12 -7.45 4.30
CA SER A 157 -24.54 -8.86 4.35
C SER A 157 -23.32 -9.80 4.35
N MET A 158 -22.25 -9.45 3.64
CA MET A 158 -21.01 -10.22 3.69
C MET A 158 -20.36 -10.18 5.07
N LEU A 159 -20.31 -9.01 5.72
CA LEU A 159 -19.83 -8.86 7.09
C LEU A 159 -20.63 -9.73 8.07
N ASN A 160 -21.95 -9.58 8.05
CA ASN A 160 -22.84 -10.36 8.92
C ASN A 160 -22.68 -11.87 8.70
N ALA A 161 -22.53 -12.31 7.45
CA ALA A 161 -22.31 -13.72 7.13
C ALA A 161 -20.95 -14.22 7.67
N ALA A 162 -19.90 -13.41 7.54
CA ALA A 162 -18.57 -13.76 8.04
C ALA A 162 -18.53 -13.90 9.57
N GLU A 163 -19.28 -13.08 10.29
CA GLU A 163 -19.42 -13.16 11.75
C GLU A 163 -20.29 -14.34 12.17
N ARG A 164 -21.41 -14.58 11.46
CA ARG A 164 -22.39 -15.60 11.81
C ARG A 164 -21.92 -17.01 11.51
N TRP A 165 -21.17 -17.20 10.41
CA TRP A 165 -20.70 -18.50 9.92
C TRP A 165 -19.19 -18.48 9.61
N PRO A 166 -18.31 -18.27 10.63
CA PRO A 166 -16.88 -18.07 10.41
C PRO A 166 -16.22 -19.24 9.67
N GLN A 167 -16.55 -20.48 10.01
CA GLN A 167 -15.97 -21.67 9.39
C GLN A 167 -16.37 -21.80 7.91
N ALA A 168 -17.63 -21.53 7.58
CA ALA A 168 -18.07 -21.53 6.18
C ALA A 168 -17.41 -20.42 5.39
N THR A 169 -17.28 -19.23 5.99
CA THR A 169 -16.58 -18.09 5.38
C THR A 169 -15.13 -18.42 5.10
N ASP A 170 -14.41 -19.05 6.03
CA ASP A 170 -13.02 -19.48 5.84
C ASP A 170 -12.87 -20.45 4.66
N VAL A 171 -13.79 -21.41 4.52
CA VAL A 171 -13.76 -22.37 3.40
C VAL A 171 -14.02 -21.68 2.07
N ILE A 172 -15.07 -20.84 2.01
CA ILE A 172 -15.44 -20.10 0.81
C ILE A 172 -14.30 -19.14 0.41
N TRP A 173 -13.74 -18.41 1.39
CA TRP A 173 -12.64 -17.49 1.16
C TRP A 173 -11.44 -18.16 0.53
N ARG A 174 -10.96 -19.27 1.11
CA ARG A 174 -9.84 -20.04 0.57
C ARG A 174 -10.09 -20.54 -0.85
N PHE A 175 -11.33 -20.90 -1.15
CA PHE A 175 -11.71 -21.35 -2.48
C PHE A 175 -11.74 -20.19 -3.49
N LEU A 176 -12.32 -19.03 -3.10
CA LEU A 176 -12.47 -17.86 -3.99
C LEU A 176 -11.18 -17.05 -4.12
N ALA A 177 -10.42 -16.91 -3.04
CA ALA A 177 -9.21 -16.10 -3.01
C ALA A 177 -7.93 -16.88 -3.39
N GLY A 178 -8.01 -18.21 -3.46
CA GLY A 178 -6.86 -19.07 -3.75
C GLY A 178 -6.99 -19.86 -5.05
N GLY A 179 -5.85 -20.24 -5.58
CA GLY A 179 -5.76 -21.21 -6.66
C GLY A 179 -6.00 -20.66 -8.07
N GLU A 180 -6.21 -21.60 -9.00
CA GLU A 180 -6.30 -21.31 -10.44
C GLU A 180 -7.53 -20.46 -10.79
N LEU A 181 -8.67 -20.69 -10.13
CA LEU A 181 -9.89 -19.95 -10.40
C LEU A 181 -9.73 -18.46 -10.09
N ALA A 182 -9.16 -18.13 -8.92
CA ALA A 182 -8.88 -16.74 -8.55
C ALA A 182 -7.96 -16.05 -9.56
N TYR A 183 -6.90 -16.75 -9.98
CA TYR A 183 -5.98 -16.26 -11.00
C TYR A 183 -6.68 -16.01 -12.34
N GLN A 184 -7.51 -16.93 -12.82
CA GLN A 184 -8.24 -16.79 -14.07
C GLN A 184 -9.24 -15.63 -14.02
N ILE A 185 -9.98 -15.49 -12.92
CA ILE A 185 -10.91 -14.38 -12.74
C ILE A 185 -10.15 -13.05 -12.79
N ALA A 186 -9.08 -12.92 -12.02
CA ALA A 186 -8.30 -11.69 -11.97
C ALA A 186 -7.69 -11.32 -13.34
N THR A 187 -7.07 -12.28 -14.03
CA THR A 187 -6.41 -12.01 -15.33
C THR A 187 -7.40 -11.76 -16.49
N HIS A 188 -8.66 -12.12 -16.33
CA HIS A 188 -9.68 -11.86 -17.37
C HIS A 188 -10.48 -10.60 -17.08
N LEU A 189 -10.64 -10.22 -15.81
CA LEU A 189 -11.54 -9.12 -15.43
C LEU A 189 -10.81 -7.90 -14.84
N GLU A 190 -9.66 -8.11 -14.19
CA GLU A 190 -9.10 -7.10 -13.29
C GLU A 190 -7.68 -6.66 -13.63
N VAL A 191 -6.94 -7.46 -14.38
CA VAL A 191 -5.55 -7.16 -14.73
C VAL A 191 -5.28 -7.46 -16.20
N ASN A 192 -4.31 -6.77 -16.78
CA ASN A 192 -3.88 -7.05 -18.13
C ASN A 192 -3.01 -8.31 -18.16
N GLY A 193 -3.65 -9.47 -18.32
CA GLY A 193 -2.98 -10.79 -18.31
C GLY A 193 -1.88 -10.96 -19.37
N LYS A 194 -1.74 -10.04 -20.33
CA LYS A 194 -0.65 -10.03 -21.31
C LYS A 194 0.63 -9.37 -20.77
N LEU A 195 0.48 -8.50 -19.78
CA LEU A 195 1.57 -7.71 -19.19
C LEU A 195 2.04 -8.28 -17.84
N VAL A 196 1.24 -9.14 -17.20
CA VAL A 196 1.57 -9.70 -15.89
C VAL A 196 2.13 -11.11 -16.03
N HIS A 197 3.32 -11.35 -15.50
CA HIS A 197 3.85 -12.70 -15.38
C HIS A 197 3.18 -13.44 -14.21
N ARG A 198 2.77 -14.67 -14.44
CA ARG A 198 2.12 -15.50 -13.42
C ARG A 198 2.91 -15.59 -12.11
N GLU A 199 4.23 -15.65 -12.22
CA GLU A 199 5.14 -15.73 -11.08
C GLU A 199 5.07 -14.49 -10.18
N ASP A 200 4.75 -13.32 -10.74
CA ASP A 200 4.64 -12.07 -9.99
C ASP A 200 3.34 -11.98 -9.21
N PHE A 201 2.27 -12.59 -9.72
CA PHE A 201 0.94 -12.47 -9.14
C PHE A 201 0.53 -13.64 -8.25
N THR A 202 1.13 -14.83 -8.44
CA THR A 202 0.88 -16.01 -7.60
C THR A 202 1.09 -15.77 -6.10
N PRO A 203 2.13 -15.02 -5.64
CA PRO A 203 2.32 -14.73 -4.22
C PRO A 203 1.12 -14.01 -3.59
N TYR A 204 0.52 -13.05 -4.30
CA TYR A 204 -0.67 -12.33 -3.83
C TYR A 204 -1.83 -13.28 -3.50
N PHE A 205 -2.21 -14.17 -4.42
CA PHE A 205 -3.32 -15.10 -4.18
C PHE A 205 -3.03 -16.08 -3.05
N ARG A 206 -1.78 -16.54 -2.94
CA ARG A 206 -1.36 -17.41 -1.84
C ARG A 206 -1.51 -16.69 -0.50
N HIS A 207 -1.08 -15.44 -0.43
CA HIS A 207 -1.20 -14.63 0.77
C HIS A 207 -2.68 -14.36 1.10
N LEU A 208 -3.44 -13.86 0.12
CA LEU A 208 -4.85 -13.52 0.30
C LEU A 208 -5.69 -14.72 0.77
N SER A 209 -5.46 -15.91 0.19
CA SER A 209 -6.18 -17.12 0.59
C SER A 209 -5.83 -17.61 2.01
N ALA A 210 -4.67 -17.24 2.53
CA ALA A 210 -4.23 -17.58 3.88
C ALA A 210 -4.69 -16.56 4.94
N MET A 211 -5.17 -15.39 4.54
CA MET A 211 -5.66 -14.35 5.44
C MET A 211 -6.96 -14.77 6.14
N ASP A 212 -7.17 -14.23 7.35
CA ASP A 212 -8.48 -14.26 7.99
C ASP A 212 -9.45 -13.34 7.23
N PRO A 213 -10.53 -13.89 6.64
CA PRO A 213 -11.48 -13.09 5.86
C PRO A 213 -12.21 -12.04 6.69
N ARG A 214 -12.41 -12.26 7.99
CA ARG A 214 -13.07 -11.28 8.88
C ARG A 214 -12.19 -10.06 9.09
N LEU A 215 -10.88 -10.28 9.21
CA LEU A 215 -9.92 -9.19 9.32
C LEU A 215 -9.82 -8.40 8.01
N PHE A 216 -9.79 -9.08 6.87
CA PHE A 216 -9.84 -8.44 5.55
C PHE A 216 -11.10 -7.60 5.39
N LEU A 217 -12.27 -8.17 5.69
CA LEU A 217 -13.55 -7.45 5.58
C LEU A 217 -13.66 -6.29 6.59
N GLY A 218 -13.14 -6.47 7.81
CA GLY A 218 -13.06 -5.41 8.81
C GLY A 218 -12.21 -4.23 8.31
N MET A 219 -11.04 -4.52 7.76
CA MET A 219 -10.16 -3.49 7.20
C MET A 219 -10.80 -2.80 5.98
N LEU A 220 -11.45 -3.56 5.09
CA LEU A 220 -12.18 -3.00 3.95
C LEU A 220 -13.34 -2.11 4.40
N LYS A 221 -14.02 -2.47 5.51
CA LYS A 221 -15.03 -1.60 6.13
C LYS A 221 -14.43 -0.26 6.52
N HIS A 222 -13.34 -0.26 7.29
CA HIS A 222 -12.67 0.97 7.70
C HIS A 222 -12.18 1.78 6.48
N ALA A 223 -11.64 1.12 5.45
CA ALA A 223 -11.24 1.79 4.20
C ALA A 223 -12.44 2.45 3.50
N SER A 224 -13.63 1.83 3.57
CA SER A 224 -14.84 2.36 2.95
C SER A 224 -15.51 3.50 3.73
N GLU A 225 -15.18 3.63 5.00
CA GLU A 225 -15.67 4.72 5.88
C GLU A 225 -14.69 5.89 5.95
N HIS A 226 -13.42 5.66 5.63
CA HIS A 226 -12.35 6.65 5.65
C HIS A 226 -12.35 7.49 4.37
N THR A 227 -12.02 8.78 4.53
CA THR A 227 -11.68 9.66 3.42
C THR A 227 -10.64 10.70 3.82
N ALA A 228 -9.70 10.95 2.94
CA ALA A 228 -8.72 12.03 3.05
C ALA A 228 -9.04 13.22 2.12
N PHE A 229 -10.25 13.28 1.57
CA PHE A 229 -10.65 14.28 0.58
C PHE A 229 -10.45 15.73 1.04
N ASP A 230 -10.83 16.02 2.28
CA ASP A 230 -10.66 17.33 2.93
C ASP A 230 -9.19 17.70 3.16
N HIS A 231 -8.31 16.69 3.22
CA HIS A 231 -6.89 16.87 3.46
C HIS A 231 -6.09 17.19 2.18
N LEU A 232 -6.56 16.79 1.01
CA LEU A 232 -5.85 16.93 -0.26
C LEU A 232 -5.34 18.37 -0.53
N PRO A 233 -6.15 19.44 -0.32
CA PRO A 233 -5.67 20.81 -0.54
C PRO A 233 -4.59 21.28 0.45
N HIS A 234 -4.39 20.55 1.53
CA HIS A 234 -3.41 20.89 2.56
C HIS A 234 -2.05 20.21 2.38
N ILE A 235 -1.92 19.33 1.39
CA ILE A 235 -0.68 18.64 1.07
C ILE A 235 0.26 19.62 0.37
N LYS A 236 1.44 19.84 0.97
CA LYS A 236 2.46 20.78 0.48
C LYS A 236 3.76 20.09 0.07
N VAL A 237 3.89 18.81 0.35
CA VAL A 237 5.06 18.03 -0.05
C VAL A 237 4.97 17.65 -1.53
N PRO A 238 6.10 17.47 -2.23
CA PRO A 238 6.10 16.93 -3.57
C PRO A 238 5.24 15.67 -3.66
N THR A 239 4.33 15.62 -4.62
CA THR A 239 3.40 14.50 -4.78
C THR A 239 3.38 14.03 -6.23
N LEU A 240 3.58 12.73 -6.43
CA LEU A 240 3.41 12.05 -7.71
C LEU A 240 2.23 11.09 -7.62
N ILE A 241 1.30 11.21 -8.54
CA ILE A 241 0.16 10.31 -8.69
C ILE A 241 0.43 9.42 -9.91
N VAL A 242 0.23 8.12 -9.77
CA VAL A 242 0.38 7.14 -10.86
C VAL A 242 -0.95 6.41 -11.03
N ALA A 243 -1.51 6.48 -12.22
CA ALA A 243 -2.85 5.97 -12.50
C ALA A 243 -2.89 5.13 -13.77
N GLY A 244 -3.44 3.93 -13.68
CA GLY A 244 -3.76 3.09 -14.83
C GLY A 244 -5.06 3.55 -15.49
N THR A 245 -5.10 3.63 -16.83
CA THR A 245 -6.33 4.04 -17.53
C THR A 245 -7.44 3.00 -17.46
N ASP A 246 -7.08 1.75 -17.22
CA ASP A 246 -8.00 0.60 -17.19
C ASP A 246 -8.16 0.05 -15.75
N ASP A 247 -7.83 0.86 -14.72
CA ASP A 247 -8.01 0.50 -13.32
C ASP A 247 -9.51 0.52 -12.96
N THR A 248 -10.07 -0.66 -12.69
CA THR A 248 -11.47 -0.85 -12.32
C THR A 248 -11.70 -0.86 -10.80
N PHE A 249 -10.63 -1.06 -10.01
CA PHE A 249 -10.70 -1.02 -8.54
C PHE A 249 -10.73 0.41 -8.01
N THR A 250 -9.82 1.22 -8.53
CA THR A 250 -9.76 2.66 -8.23
C THR A 250 -9.76 3.43 -9.55
N PRO A 251 -10.95 3.65 -10.12
CA PRO A 251 -11.11 4.24 -11.44
C PRO A 251 -10.26 5.49 -11.66
N TYR A 252 -9.73 5.65 -12.86
CA TYR A 252 -8.78 6.66 -13.26
C TYR A 252 -9.16 8.09 -12.81
N TRP A 253 -10.44 8.44 -12.86
CA TRP A 253 -10.95 9.74 -12.46
C TRP A 253 -10.69 10.08 -10.98
N LEU A 254 -10.55 9.08 -10.08
CA LEU A 254 -10.17 9.33 -8.68
C LEU A 254 -8.76 9.88 -8.55
N SER A 255 -7.87 9.44 -9.42
CA SER A 255 -6.51 9.96 -9.50
C SER A 255 -6.49 11.37 -10.09
N GLU A 256 -7.32 11.66 -11.09
CA GLU A 256 -7.52 13.02 -11.62
C GLU A 256 -8.06 13.95 -10.52
N GLU A 257 -9.05 13.51 -9.76
CA GLU A 257 -9.59 14.29 -8.65
C GLU A 257 -8.55 14.60 -7.57
N MET A 258 -7.70 13.62 -7.23
CA MET A 258 -6.57 13.87 -6.31
C MET A 258 -5.57 14.87 -6.91
N HIS A 259 -5.27 14.75 -8.21
CA HIS A 259 -4.36 15.64 -8.91
C HIS A 259 -4.86 17.08 -8.93
N ASP A 260 -6.13 17.27 -9.22
CA ASP A 260 -6.77 18.59 -9.26
C ASP A 260 -6.79 19.28 -7.88
N ARG A 261 -6.82 18.50 -6.81
CA ARG A 261 -6.93 19.02 -5.43
C ARG A 261 -5.61 19.15 -4.69
N ILE A 262 -4.59 18.37 -5.03
CA ILE A 262 -3.27 18.46 -4.39
C ILE A 262 -2.42 19.50 -5.12
N PRO A 263 -2.14 20.66 -4.49
CA PRO A 263 -1.41 21.74 -5.15
C PRO A 263 -0.01 21.30 -5.61
N GLY A 264 0.28 21.49 -6.90
CA GLY A 264 1.59 21.20 -7.46
C GLY A 264 1.92 19.71 -7.59
N SER A 265 0.94 18.83 -7.43
CA SER A 265 1.13 17.41 -7.72
C SER A 265 1.46 17.17 -9.20
N GLU A 266 2.10 16.06 -9.46
CA GLU A 266 2.40 15.57 -10.80
C GLU A 266 1.66 14.27 -11.03
N MET A 267 1.24 14.01 -12.27
CA MET A 267 0.53 12.79 -12.61
C MET A 267 1.24 12.03 -13.72
N LEU A 268 1.35 10.71 -13.55
CA LEU A 268 1.72 9.76 -14.57
C LEU A 268 0.49 8.94 -14.94
N THR A 269 -0.01 9.14 -16.14
CA THR A 269 -1.00 8.23 -16.75
C THR A 269 -0.28 7.03 -17.34
N VAL A 270 -0.71 5.82 -16.97
CA VAL A 270 -0.19 4.55 -17.50
C VAL A 270 -1.21 4.00 -18.50
N PRO A 271 -0.99 4.12 -19.81
CA PRO A 271 -1.95 3.68 -20.83
C PRO A 271 -2.13 2.16 -20.78
N GLY A 272 -3.39 1.71 -20.73
CA GLY A 272 -3.75 0.29 -20.61
C GLY A 272 -3.29 -0.37 -19.30
N GLY A 273 -2.77 0.41 -18.36
CA GLY A 273 -2.42 -0.06 -17.02
C GLY A 273 -3.68 -0.27 -16.18
N THR A 274 -3.69 -1.35 -15.39
CA THR A 274 -4.77 -1.67 -14.48
C THR A 274 -4.38 -1.35 -13.03
N HIS A 275 -5.11 -1.89 -12.07
CA HIS A 275 -4.82 -1.74 -10.64
C HIS A 275 -3.42 -2.19 -10.22
N VAL A 276 -2.79 -3.06 -11.00
CA VAL A 276 -1.44 -3.58 -10.76
C VAL A 276 -0.40 -3.01 -11.72
N ALA A 277 -0.62 -1.79 -12.21
CA ALA A 277 0.31 -1.08 -13.10
C ALA A 277 1.79 -1.14 -12.66
N PRO A 278 2.16 -1.14 -11.36
CA PRO A 278 3.55 -1.31 -10.93
C PRO A 278 4.19 -2.64 -11.34
N ILE A 279 3.38 -3.64 -11.62
CA ILE A 279 3.84 -4.96 -12.10
C ILE A 279 3.72 -5.07 -13.62
N GLU A 280 2.73 -4.40 -14.21
CA GLU A 280 2.46 -4.44 -15.65
C GLU A 280 3.45 -3.61 -16.47
N GLN A 281 3.80 -2.42 -15.98
CA GLN A 281 4.66 -1.46 -16.68
C GLN A 281 5.73 -0.87 -15.74
N PRO A 282 6.57 -1.73 -15.13
CA PRO A 282 7.52 -1.32 -14.10
C PRO A 282 8.55 -0.32 -14.64
N GLU A 283 9.03 -0.46 -15.88
CA GLU A 283 10.06 0.41 -16.46
C GLU A 283 9.55 1.85 -16.60
N LEU A 284 8.31 2.04 -17.06
CA LEU A 284 7.68 3.35 -17.19
C LEU A 284 7.57 4.04 -15.82
N ILE A 285 7.13 3.29 -14.83
CA ILE A 285 6.94 3.80 -13.46
C ILE A 285 8.28 4.09 -12.80
N THR A 286 9.28 3.18 -12.94
CA THR A 286 10.64 3.39 -12.43
C THR A 286 11.27 4.66 -13.00
N LEU A 287 11.23 4.84 -14.32
CA LEU A 287 11.79 6.04 -14.97
C LEU A 287 11.12 7.34 -14.46
N ARG A 288 9.83 7.30 -14.22
CA ARG A 288 9.08 8.45 -13.69
C ARG A 288 9.43 8.73 -12.24
N LEU A 289 9.54 7.68 -11.42
CA LEU A 289 9.96 7.75 -10.03
C LEU A 289 11.37 8.30 -9.88
N GLU A 290 12.33 7.86 -10.68
CA GLU A 290 13.71 8.40 -10.68
C GLU A 290 13.72 9.92 -10.86
N LYS A 291 13.00 10.42 -11.87
CA LYS A 291 12.88 11.86 -12.11
C LYS A 291 12.20 12.62 -10.97
N PHE A 292 11.24 12.01 -10.33
CA PHE A 292 10.53 12.59 -9.19
C PHE A 292 11.42 12.63 -7.95
N LEU A 293 12.03 11.51 -7.59
CA LEU A 293 12.86 11.37 -6.40
C LEU A 293 14.14 12.25 -6.47
N ALA A 294 14.69 12.45 -7.66
CA ALA A 294 15.86 13.32 -7.85
C ALA A 294 15.65 14.78 -7.41
N ARG A 295 14.38 15.21 -7.25
CA ARG A 295 14.03 16.57 -6.81
C ARG A 295 13.71 16.66 -5.32
N ILE A 296 13.62 15.53 -4.64
CA ILE A 296 13.34 15.49 -3.19
C ILE A 296 14.69 15.56 -2.46
N PRO A 297 14.90 16.59 -1.61
CA PRO A 297 16.15 16.69 -0.86
C PRO A 297 16.28 15.52 0.12
N ALA A 298 17.50 15.12 0.40
CA ALA A 298 17.77 14.15 1.46
C ALA A 298 17.20 14.61 2.81
N ALA A 299 16.86 13.66 3.66
CA ALA A 299 16.48 13.94 5.04
C ALA A 299 17.59 14.75 5.72
N ARG A 300 17.23 15.85 6.41
CA ARG A 300 18.18 16.60 7.22
C ARG A 300 18.74 15.67 8.31
N LYS A 301 20.06 15.59 8.40
CA LYS A 301 20.69 14.95 9.55
C LYS A 301 20.20 15.67 10.83
N PRO A 302 19.87 14.93 11.91
CA PRO A 302 19.58 15.59 13.17
C PRO A 302 20.77 16.45 13.54
N GLU A 303 20.53 17.73 13.80
CA GLU A 303 21.54 18.56 14.49
C GLU A 303 21.77 17.90 15.85
N LEU A 304 22.99 17.36 16.04
CA LEU A 304 23.43 16.95 17.37
C LEU A 304 23.37 18.22 18.24
N ARG A 305 22.30 18.32 19.03
CA ARG A 305 22.31 19.31 20.12
C ARG A 305 23.46 18.90 21.03
N THR A 306 24.57 19.58 20.86
CA THR A 306 25.63 19.58 21.87
C THR A 306 25.02 20.14 23.15
N ALA A 307 24.88 19.27 24.15
CA ALA A 307 24.47 19.63 25.50
C ALA A 307 25.54 20.46 26.19
#